data_703f582040260a99f1c673cdb2c188dc
#
_entry.id   703f582040260a99f1c673cdb2c188dc
#
_cell.length_a   1.000
_cell.length_b   1.000
_cell.length_c   1.000
_cell.angle_alpha   90.00
_cell.angle_beta   90.00
_cell.angle_gamma   90.00
#
_symmetry.space_group_name_H-M   'P 1'
#
loop_
_entity.id
_entity.type
_entity.pdbx_description
1 polymer ?
#
loop_
_entity_poly.entity_id
_entity_poly.type
_entity_poly.pdbx_seq_one_letter_code
_entity_poly.pdbx_strand_id
1 'polypeptide(L)'
;MSVSRVAAYFALILLAQGALAHDGPIVETPPDERNLWISLGARIHGGFGSLIAVGVRIGDDARQKLQALPRDLDVTYYSGKAAPCPCVVDGIMISTYASPGQRSLRVATEPAAENEFGRVVILHKPSNRSLEYTIPQTAAPKLLAANAGTSVERWNAIMNLREEEVFIRREIAVAPAKEK
;
A
#
# COMPACT_ATOMS: atom_id res chain seq x y z
N MET A 1 50.90 -58.39 3.51
CA MET A 1 50.52 -57.47 2.42
C MET A 1 49.24 -56.76 2.82
N SER A 2 49.35 -55.49 3.23
CA SER A 2 48.24 -54.71 3.78
C SER A 2 47.65 -53.82 2.69
N VAL A 3 46.35 -53.92 2.45
CA VAL A 3 45.64 -53.08 1.47
C VAL A 3 44.88 -52.00 2.27
N SER A 4 45.40 -50.79 2.22
CA SER A 4 44.80 -49.61 2.83
C SER A 4 43.50 -49.25 2.08
N ARG A 5 42.41 -49.17 2.84
CA ARG A 5 41.12 -48.63 2.39
C ARG A 5 41.13 -47.12 2.56
N VAL A 6 41.19 -46.40 1.43
CA VAL A 6 40.98 -44.95 1.42
C VAL A 6 39.46 -44.70 1.42
N ALA A 7 38.94 -44.22 2.51
CA ALA A 7 37.57 -43.74 2.61
C ALA A 7 37.48 -42.34 2.11
N ALA A 8 36.82 -42.15 0.97
CA ALA A 8 36.49 -40.83 0.43
C ALA A 8 35.29 -40.23 1.16
N TYR A 9 35.52 -39.20 1.98
CA TYR A 9 34.47 -38.40 2.57
C TYR A 9 34.00 -37.37 1.53
N PHE A 10 32.82 -37.61 0.95
CA PHE A 10 32.10 -36.58 0.24
C PHE A 10 31.43 -35.69 1.26
N ALA A 11 32.01 -34.51 1.50
CA ALA A 11 31.36 -33.44 2.23
C ALA A 11 30.28 -32.83 1.35
N LEU A 12 29.03 -33.15 1.67
CA LEU A 12 27.85 -32.52 1.06
C LEU A 12 27.73 -31.10 1.63
N ILE A 13 28.26 -30.11 0.91
CA ILE A 13 28.07 -28.69 1.24
C ILE A 13 26.63 -28.35 0.81
N LEU A 14 25.67 -28.38 1.76
CA LEU A 14 24.37 -27.75 1.60
C LEU A 14 24.61 -26.24 1.56
N LEU A 15 24.62 -25.66 0.37
CA LEU A 15 24.45 -24.23 0.19
C LEU A 15 23.02 -23.88 0.58
N ALA A 16 22.83 -23.53 1.84
CA ALA A 16 21.64 -22.83 2.29
C ALA A 16 21.68 -21.46 1.59
N GLN A 17 20.94 -21.33 0.47
CA GLN A 17 20.60 -20.02 -0.10
C GLN A 17 19.66 -19.34 0.89
N GLY A 18 20.26 -18.71 1.90
CA GLY A 18 19.55 -17.77 2.74
C GLY A 18 19.01 -16.68 1.83
N ALA A 19 17.69 -16.61 1.67
CA ALA A 19 17.06 -15.43 1.15
C ALA A 19 17.59 -14.27 1.99
N LEU A 20 18.42 -13.42 1.41
CA LEU A 20 18.84 -12.17 2.03
C LEU A 20 17.56 -11.35 2.20
N ALA A 21 16.92 -11.51 3.36
CA ALA A 21 16.00 -10.50 3.84
C ALA A 21 16.81 -9.21 3.84
N HIS A 22 16.44 -8.29 2.96
CA HIS A 22 17.05 -6.98 2.93
C HIS A 22 16.52 -6.24 4.15
N ASP A 23 17.19 -6.39 5.28
CA ASP A 23 17.01 -5.54 6.46
C ASP A 23 17.50 -4.14 6.09
N GLY A 24 16.71 -3.48 5.23
CA GLY A 24 16.82 -2.04 5.08
C GLY A 24 16.50 -1.39 6.43
N PRO A 25 17.14 -0.27 6.76
CA PRO A 25 16.85 0.43 7.99
C PRO A 25 15.33 0.66 8.08
N ILE A 26 14.73 0.35 9.24
CA ILE A 26 13.36 0.77 9.56
C ILE A 26 13.35 2.28 9.33
N VAL A 27 12.60 2.74 8.33
CA VAL A 27 12.44 4.17 8.09
C VAL A 27 11.62 4.68 9.26
N GLU A 28 12.30 5.23 10.26
CA GLU A 28 11.61 5.93 11.34
C GLU A 28 10.79 7.05 10.72
N THR A 29 9.53 7.15 11.09
CA THR A 29 8.64 8.23 10.63
C THR A 29 9.24 9.55 11.10
N PRO A 30 9.61 10.47 10.18
CA PRO A 30 10.22 11.72 10.59
C PRO A 30 9.24 12.58 11.40
N PRO A 31 9.71 13.45 12.29
CA PRO A 31 8.87 14.36 13.07
C PRO A 31 7.95 15.25 12.24
N ASP A 32 8.30 15.51 10.98
CA ASP A 32 7.47 16.26 10.01
C ASP A 32 6.99 15.36 8.86
N GLU A 33 6.28 14.32 9.21
CA GLU A 33 5.75 13.32 8.27
C GLU A 33 4.85 13.94 7.20
N ARG A 34 4.04 14.94 7.53
CA ARG A 34 3.19 15.65 6.57
C ARG A 34 3.99 16.21 5.39
N ASN A 35 5.07 16.95 5.68
CA ASN A 35 5.86 17.60 4.63
C ASN A 35 6.59 16.56 3.79
N LEU A 36 7.04 15.47 4.41
CA LEU A 36 7.62 14.34 3.68
C LEU A 36 6.61 13.73 2.72
N TRP A 37 5.41 13.41 3.16
CA TRP A 37 4.38 12.79 2.31
C TRP A 37 3.93 13.72 1.19
N ILE A 38 3.76 15.02 1.48
CA ILE A 38 3.46 16.02 0.44
C ILE A 38 4.59 16.07 -0.61
N SER A 39 5.85 16.10 -0.18
CA SER A 39 7.01 16.16 -1.09
C SER A 39 7.13 14.89 -1.93
N LEU A 40 6.96 13.70 -1.33
CA LEU A 40 6.98 12.43 -2.04
C LEU A 40 5.83 12.34 -3.04
N GLY A 41 4.61 12.71 -2.64
CA GLY A 41 3.45 12.71 -3.51
C GLY A 41 3.62 13.66 -4.70
N ALA A 42 4.12 14.85 -4.47
CA ALA A 42 4.40 15.82 -5.53
C ALA A 42 5.48 15.29 -6.51
N ARG A 43 6.52 14.60 -5.99
CA ARG A 43 7.59 14.05 -6.83
C ARG A 43 7.13 12.84 -7.65
N ILE A 44 6.31 11.97 -7.09
CA ILE A 44 5.84 10.75 -7.77
C ILE A 44 4.78 11.10 -8.81
N HIS A 45 3.82 11.95 -8.44
CA HIS A 45 2.65 12.25 -9.27
C HIS A 45 2.85 13.48 -10.19
N GLY A 46 3.87 14.30 -9.97
CA GLY A 46 4.05 15.59 -10.67
C GLY A 46 3.33 16.76 -10.02
N GLY A 47 2.66 16.55 -8.87
CA GLY A 47 1.96 17.55 -8.08
C GLY A 47 1.19 16.87 -6.96
N PHE A 48 1.00 17.52 -5.81
CA PHE A 48 0.25 16.95 -4.69
C PHE A 48 -1.22 17.32 -4.77
N GLY A 49 -2.09 16.33 -4.98
CA GLY A 49 -3.55 16.49 -5.05
C GLY A 49 -4.26 15.92 -3.81
N SER A 50 -5.53 16.32 -3.63
CA SER A 50 -6.39 15.82 -2.55
C SER A 50 -6.55 14.29 -2.58
N LEU A 51 -6.63 13.68 -3.75
CA LEU A 51 -6.75 12.21 -3.87
C LEU A 51 -5.48 11.47 -3.45
N ILE A 52 -4.30 12.10 -3.55
CA ILE A 52 -3.07 11.55 -2.98
C ILE A 52 -3.17 11.56 -1.45
N ALA A 53 -3.67 12.65 -0.86
CA ALA A 53 -3.90 12.71 0.59
C ALA A 53 -4.91 11.65 1.07
N VAL A 54 -5.97 11.37 0.29
CA VAL A 54 -6.90 10.26 0.55
C VAL A 54 -6.16 8.93 0.59
N GLY A 55 -5.30 8.68 -0.39
CA GLY A 55 -4.50 7.46 -0.45
C GLY A 55 -3.53 7.32 0.73
N VAL A 56 -2.87 8.41 1.13
CA VAL A 56 -2.00 8.41 2.32
C VAL A 56 -2.80 8.04 3.56
N ARG A 57 -3.97 8.64 3.75
CA ARG A 57 -4.83 8.38 4.90
C ARG A 57 -5.30 6.92 4.96
N ILE A 58 -5.70 6.34 3.83
CA ILE A 58 -6.08 4.92 3.74
C ILE A 58 -4.90 4.01 4.06
N GLY A 59 -3.75 4.26 3.44
CA GLY A 59 -2.58 3.40 3.62
C GLY A 59 -2.00 3.47 5.04
N ASP A 60 -1.98 4.65 5.66
CA ASP A 60 -1.52 4.81 7.03
C ASP A 60 -2.48 4.14 8.03
N ASP A 61 -3.80 4.32 7.87
CA ASP A 61 -4.79 3.60 8.69
C ASP A 61 -4.63 2.08 8.56
N ALA A 62 -4.45 1.56 7.34
CA ALA A 62 -4.24 0.13 7.13
C ALA A 62 -2.97 -0.38 7.82
N ARG A 63 -1.87 0.36 7.67
CA ARG A 63 -0.59 0.01 8.30
C ARG A 63 -0.71 -0.08 9.81
N GLN A 64 -1.37 0.90 10.43
CA GLN A 64 -1.60 0.93 11.88
C GLN A 64 -2.53 -0.20 12.34
N LYS A 65 -3.68 -0.41 11.68
CA LYS A 65 -4.67 -1.44 12.04
C LYS A 65 -4.17 -2.86 11.88
N LEU A 66 -3.31 -3.10 10.89
CA LEU A 66 -2.69 -4.39 10.63
C LEU A 66 -1.34 -4.56 11.34
N GLN A 67 -0.82 -3.51 11.98
CA GLN A 67 0.53 -3.49 12.57
C GLN A 67 1.60 -3.91 11.57
N ALA A 68 1.43 -3.45 10.31
CA ALA A 68 2.23 -3.90 9.20
C ALA A 68 3.61 -3.23 9.17
N LEU A 69 4.63 -4.04 8.94
CA LEU A 69 5.99 -3.61 8.66
C LEU A 69 6.17 -3.36 7.14
N PRO A 70 7.27 -2.71 6.71
CA PRO A 70 7.59 -2.61 5.30
C PRO A 70 7.59 -3.98 4.62
N ARG A 71 6.93 -4.07 3.42
CA ARG A 71 6.74 -5.28 2.61
C ARG A 71 5.70 -6.29 3.10
N ASP A 72 5.03 -6.05 4.21
CA ASP A 72 3.98 -6.96 4.69
C ASP A 72 2.68 -6.84 3.89
N LEU A 73 2.45 -5.69 3.27
CA LEU A 73 1.19 -5.41 2.60
C LEU A 73 1.21 -5.78 1.11
N ASP A 74 0.07 -6.25 0.65
CA ASP A 74 -0.27 -6.43 -0.75
C ASP A 74 -1.56 -5.65 -1.04
N VAL A 75 -1.51 -4.74 -2.03
CA VAL A 75 -2.54 -3.75 -2.27
C VAL A 75 -3.11 -3.91 -3.68
N THR A 76 -4.44 -3.94 -3.77
CA THR A 76 -5.16 -3.82 -5.04
C THR A 76 -6.12 -2.64 -4.98
N TYR A 77 -5.99 -1.71 -5.94
CA TYR A 77 -6.87 -0.57 -6.09
C TYR A 77 -7.79 -0.75 -7.29
N TYR A 78 -9.07 -0.50 -7.08
CA TYR A 78 -10.11 -0.47 -8.09
C TYR A 78 -10.55 0.97 -8.28
N SER A 79 -10.34 1.52 -9.48
CA SER A 79 -10.71 2.90 -9.78
C SER A 79 -12.20 2.98 -10.13
N GLY A 80 -12.91 3.93 -9.54
CA GLY A 80 -14.30 4.20 -9.94
C GLY A 80 -14.36 4.88 -11.30
N LYS A 81 -15.45 4.66 -12.05
CA LYS A 81 -15.65 5.24 -13.39
C LYS A 81 -15.64 6.77 -13.39
N ALA A 82 -16.05 7.40 -12.29
CA ALA A 82 -16.09 8.85 -12.14
C ALA A 82 -14.80 9.45 -11.57
N ALA A 83 -13.81 8.63 -11.17
CA ALA A 83 -12.53 9.12 -10.69
C ALA A 83 -11.71 9.69 -11.86
N PRO A 84 -11.18 10.93 -11.74
CA PRO A 84 -10.43 11.57 -12.83
C PRO A 84 -9.09 10.88 -13.12
N CYS A 85 -8.55 10.18 -12.13
CA CYS A 85 -7.30 9.45 -12.18
C CYS A 85 -7.24 8.41 -11.04
N PRO A 86 -6.38 7.39 -11.13
CA PRO A 86 -6.10 6.49 -10.02
C PRO A 86 -5.13 7.08 -8.98
N CYS A 87 -5.11 8.40 -8.79
CA CYS A 87 -4.14 9.15 -7.98
C CYS A 87 -4.11 8.73 -6.50
N VAL A 88 -5.18 8.10 -6.01
CA VAL A 88 -5.24 7.48 -4.67
C VAL A 88 -4.10 6.46 -4.47
N VAL A 89 -3.73 5.75 -5.54
CA VAL A 89 -2.67 4.73 -5.51
C VAL A 89 -1.32 5.29 -5.10
N ASP A 90 -0.98 6.50 -5.56
CA ASP A 90 0.30 7.14 -5.25
C ASP A 90 0.41 7.43 -3.75
N GLY A 91 -0.69 7.90 -3.15
CA GLY A 91 -0.76 8.10 -1.70
C GLY A 91 -0.64 6.79 -0.90
N ILE A 92 -1.31 5.73 -1.35
CA ILE A 92 -1.19 4.41 -0.72
C ILE A 92 0.26 3.90 -0.82
N MET A 93 0.89 4.02 -1.99
CA MET A 93 2.29 3.62 -2.18
C MET A 93 3.21 4.29 -1.18
N ILE A 94 3.05 5.59 -0.97
CA ILE A 94 3.88 6.38 -0.06
C ILE A 94 3.73 5.92 1.38
N SER A 95 2.49 5.67 1.82
CA SER A 95 2.19 5.37 3.23
C SER A 95 2.31 3.90 3.61
N THR A 96 2.26 2.98 2.63
CA THR A 96 2.31 1.52 2.89
C THR A 96 3.63 0.86 2.53
N TYR A 97 4.52 1.55 1.83
CA TYR A 97 5.72 1.00 1.19
C TYR A 97 5.43 -0.05 0.10
N ALA A 98 4.16 -0.30 -0.22
CA ALA A 98 3.80 -1.18 -1.33
C ALA A 98 4.10 -0.49 -2.66
N SER A 99 4.61 -1.24 -3.64
CA SER A 99 4.94 -0.66 -4.94
C SER A 99 4.81 -1.68 -6.07
N PRO A 100 4.65 -1.22 -7.33
CA PRO A 100 4.69 -2.10 -8.51
C PRO A 100 6.02 -2.84 -8.63
N GLY A 101 7.14 -2.21 -8.27
CA GLY A 101 8.47 -2.85 -8.30
C GLY A 101 8.60 -4.02 -7.31
N GLN A 102 7.88 -4.00 -6.21
CA GLN A 102 7.76 -5.11 -5.27
C GLN A 102 6.65 -6.11 -5.64
N ARG A 103 5.89 -5.85 -6.71
CA ARG A 103 4.67 -6.60 -7.08
C ARG A 103 3.61 -6.64 -5.97
N SER A 104 3.65 -5.68 -5.06
CA SER A 104 2.77 -5.57 -3.90
C SER A 104 1.74 -4.44 -4.02
N LEU A 105 1.71 -3.72 -5.15
CA LEU A 105 0.73 -2.71 -5.48
C LEU A 105 0.31 -2.85 -6.93
N ARG A 106 -1.00 -2.86 -7.17
CA ARG A 106 -1.58 -2.91 -8.51
C ARG A 106 -2.87 -2.12 -8.61
N VAL A 107 -3.14 -1.61 -9.79
CA VAL A 107 -4.44 -1.09 -10.20
C VAL A 107 -5.16 -2.22 -10.95
N ALA A 108 -6.35 -2.57 -10.51
CA ALA A 108 -7.18 -3.57 -11.17
C ALA A 108 -7.65 -3.06 -12.55
N THR A 109 -7.79 -3.98 -13.49
CA THR A 109 -8.36 -3.66 -14.82
C THR A 109 -9.87 -3.46 -14.76
N GLU A 110 -10.54 -4.19 -13.88
CA GLU A 110 -11.96 -4.02 -13.58
C GLU A 110 -12.19 -2.77 -12.71
N PRO A 111 -13.21 -1.97 -13.00
CA PRO A 111 -13.52 -0.79 -12.19
C PRO A 111 -14.12 -1.18 -10.84
N ALA A 112 -14.13 -0.25 -9.90
CA ALA A 112 -14.94 -0.32 -8.70
C ALA A 112 -16.44 -0.32 -9.05
N ALA A 113 -17.30 -0.68 -8.08
CA ALA A 113 -18.75 -0.69 -8.28
C ALA A 113 -19.29 0.72 -8.61
N GLU A 114 -20.49 0.79 -9.20
CA GLU A 114 -21.05 2.08 -9.69
C GLU A 114 -21.28 3.12 -8.58
N ASN A 115 -21.54 2.66 -7.37
CA ASN A 115 -21.70 3.52 -6.19
C ASN A 115 -20.39 3.83 -5.47
N GLU A 116 -19.26 3.41 -6.02
CA GLU A 116 -17.92 3.61 -5.46
C GLU A 116 -17.12 4.58 -6.33
N PHE A 117 -16.55 5.60 -5.70
CA PHE A 117 -15.54 6.46 -6.32
C PHE A 117 -14.18 5.75 -6.44
N GLY A 118 -13.94 4.78 -5.57
CA GLY A 118 -12.80 3.89 -5.59
C GLY A 118 -12.89 2.86 -4.49
N ARG A 119 -12.16 1.76 -4.65
CA ARG A 119 -12.07 0.70 -3.64
C ARG A 119 -10.64 0.20 -3.54
N VAL A 120 -10.19 -0.03 -2.32
CA VAL A 120 -8.84 -0.55 -2.01
C VAL A 120 -8.99 -1.82 -1.21
N VAL A 121 -8.28 -2.86 -1.60
CA VAL A 121 -8.13 -4.09 -0.81
C VAL A 121 -6.68 -4.20 -0.39
N ILE A 122 -6.44 -4.30 0.91
CA ILE A 122 -5.11 -4.38 1.50
C ILE A 122 -5.00 -5.67 2.29
N LEU A 123 -4.19 -6.60 1.81
CA LEU A 123 -3.86 -7.85 2.46
C LEU A 123 -2.58 -7.70 3.29
N HIS A 124 -2.63 -8.07 4.54
CA HIS A 124 -1.45 -8.26 5.39
C HIS A 124 -0.99 -9.72 5.27
N LYS A 125 0.07 -9.93 4.51
CA LYS A 125 0.58 -11.27 4.16
C LYS A 125 0.92 -12.14 5.38
N PRO A 126 1.60 -11.62 6.43
CA PRO A 126 1.96 -12.46 7.58
C PRO A 126 0.77 -13.03 8.35
N SER A 127 -0.31 -12.25 8.51
CA SER A 127 -1.50 -12.68 9.27
C SER A 127 -2.66 -13.17 8.40
N ASN A 128 -2.56 -13.01 7.07
CA ASN A 128 -3.64 -13.27 6.11
C ASN A 128 -4.95 -12.50 6.41
N ARG A 129 -4.83 -11.37 7.13
CA ARG A 129 -5.95 -10.45 7.36
C ARG A 129 -6.04 -9.45 6.23
N SER A 130 -7.25 -9.04 5.88
CA SER A 130 -7.46 -8.05 4.82
C SER A 130 -8.43 -6.97 5.25
N LEU A 131 -8.10 -5.74 4.87
CA LEU A 131 -8.97 -4.59 5.00
C LEU A 131 -9.42 -4.13 3.62
N GLU A 132 -10.71 -3.85 3.50
CA GLU A 132 -11.31 -3.20 2.35
C GLU A 132 -11.70 -1.77 2.73
N TYR A 133 -11.30 -0.83 1.88
CA TYR A 133 -11.66 0.58 1.97
C TYR A 133 -12.50 0.94 0.76
N THR A 134 -13.75 1.29 0.99
CA THR A 134 -14.65 1.82 -0.04
C THR A 134 -14.68 3.34 0.08
N ILE A 135 -14.34 4.05 -1.00
CA ILE A 135 -14.55 5.49 -1.12
C ILE A 135 -15.92 5.65 -1.78
N PRO A 136 -16.96 6.10 -1.05
CA PRO A 136 -18.30 6.22 -1.63
C PRO A 136 -18.35 7.25 -2.75
N GLN A 137 -19.15 7.01 -3.78
CA GLN A 137 -19.38 8.00 -4.84
C GLN A 137 -19.90 9.33 -4.28
N THR A 138 -20.65 9.29 -3.19
CA THR A 138 -21.16 10.49 -2.49
C THR A 138 -20.08 11.34 -1.84
N ALA A 139 -18.91 10.79 -1.57
CA ALA A 139 -17.76 11.55 -1.05
C ALA A 139 -17.05 12.36 -2.15
N ALA A 140 -17.17 11.95 -3.41
CA ALA A 140 -16.42 12.51 -4.53
C ALA A 140 -16.49 14.05 -4.64
N PRO A 141 -17.66 14.72 -4.55
CA PRO A 141 -17.71 16.18 -4.66
C PRO A 141 -16.86 16.89 -3.60
N LYS A 142 -16.87 16.40 -2.36
CA LYS A 142 -16.08 16.97 -1.26
C LYS A 142 -14.59 16.72 -1.46
N LEU A 143 -14.20 15.50 -1.82
CA LEU A 143 -12.81 15.12 -2.05
C LEU A 143 -12.18 15.89 -3.22
N LEU A 144 -12.95 16.11 -4.29
CA LEU A 144 -12.51 16.88 -5.45
C LEU A 144 -12.44 18.37 -5.15
N ALA A 145 -13.40 18.93 -4.40
CA ALA A 145 -13.37 20.33 -3.97
C ALA A 145 -12.15 20.62 -3.07
N ALA A 146 -11.72 19.65 -2.26
CA ALA A 146 -10.51 19.74 -1.44
C ALA A 146 -9.21 19.88 -2.26
N ASN A 147 -9.28 19.76 -3.60
CA ASN A 147 -8.11 19.94 -4.47
C ASN A 147 -7.76 21.42 -4.74
N ALA A 148 -8.51 22.37 -4.19
CA ALA A 148 -8.21 23.80 -4.27
C ALA A 148 -7.00 24.18 -3.38
N GLY A 149 -6.32 25.28 -3.73
CA GLY A 149 -5.24 25.85 -2.93
C GLY A 149 -3.89 25.14 -3.05
N THR A 150 -3.05 25.35 -2.05
CA THR A 150 -1.70 24.79 -1.94
C THR A 150 -1.71 23.31 -1.55
N SER A 151 -0.58 22.63 -1.70
CA SER A 151 -0.44 21.22 -1.27
C SER A 151 -0.74 21.01 0.22
N VAL A 152 -0.37 21.97 1.06
CA VAL A 152 -0.64 21.93 2.52
C VAL A 152 -2.13 22.11 2.80
N GLU A 153 -2.80 23.01 2.08
CA GLU A 153 -4.25 23.20 2.22
C GLU A 153 -5.02 21.97 1.77
N ARG A 154 -4.63 21.34 0.66
CA ARG A 154 -5.22 20.08 0.16
C ARG A 154 -5.03 18.93 1.16
N TRP A 155 -3.84 18.81 1.74
CA TRP A 155 -3.57 17.87 2.82
C TRP A 155 -4.51 18.10 4.00
N ASN A 156 -4.54 19.33 4.53
CA ASN A 156 -5.35 19.67 5.71
C ASN A 156 -6.85 19.45 5.44
N ALA A 157 -7.32 19.79 4.23
CA ALA A 157 -8.71 19.62 3.85
C ALA A 157 -9.15 18.14 3.91
N ILE A 158 -8.26 17.19 3.56
CA ILE A 158 -8.57 15.75 3.63
C ILE A 158 -8.37 15.20 5.04
N MET A 159 -7.28 15.56 5.72
CA MET A 159 -6.97 15.03 7.05
C MET A 159 -7.94 15.47 8.14
N ASN A 160 -8.58 16.64 7.97
CA ASN A 160 -9.58 17.16 8.89
C ASN A 160 -11.00 16.62 8.67
N LEU A 161 -11.26 15.85 7.60
CA LEU A 161 -12.54 15.18 7.43
C LEU A 161 -12.68 14.04 8.43
N ARG A 162 -13.92 13.72 8.82
CA ARG A 162 -14.19 12.50 9.58
C ARG A 162 -13.94 11.29 8.68
N GLU A 163 -13.67 10.13 9.28
CA GLU A 163 -13.34 8.91 8.52
C GLU A 163 -14.43 8.55 7.52
N GLU A 164 -15.68 8.54 7.96
CA GLU A 164 -16.85 8.21 7.14
C GLU A 164 -17.13 9.19 5.99
N GLU A 165 -16.54 10.38 6.03
CA GLU A 165 -16.60 11.36 4.93
C GLU A 165 -15.58 11.07 3.83
N VAL A 166 -14.61 10.19 4.09
CA VAL A 166 -13.54 9.84 3.15
C VAL A 166 -13.70 8.39 2.66
N PHE A 167 -13.83 7.44 3.59
CA PHE A 167 -13.98 6.03 3.25
C PHE A 167 -14.77 5.25 4.31
N ILE A 168 -15.22 4.06 3.93
CA ILE A 168 -15.77 3.04 4.81
C ILE A 168 -14.78 1.89 4.83
N ARG A 169 -14.33 1.49 6.04
CA ARG A 169 -13.42 0.36 6.23
C ARG A 169 -14.16 -0.87 6.70
N ARG A 170 -13.80 -2.03 6.14
CA ARG A 170 -14.27 -3.35 6.60
C ARG A 170 -13.11 -4.34 6.63
N GLU A 171 -13.12 -5.25 7.61
CA GLU A 171 -12.28 -6.44 7.54
C GLU A 171 -12.99 -7.49 6.69
N ILE A 172 -12.29 -8.07 5.74
CA ILE A 172 -12.83 -9.04 4.80
C ILE A 172 -11.99 -10.32 4.80
N ALA A 173 -12.64 -11.45 4.55
CA ALA A 173 -11.93 -12.69 4.23
C ALA A 173 -11.54 -12.65 2.75
N VAL A 174 -10.24 -12.62 2.46
CA VAL A 174 -9.77 -12.77 1.06
C VAL A 174 -9.46 -14.23 0.82
N ALA A 175 -10.04 -14.81 -0.22
CA ALA A 175 -9.64 -16.13 -0.68
C ALA A 175 -8.15 -16.07 -1.07
N PRO A 176 -7.36 -17.09 -0.68
CA PRO A 176 -5.95 -17.13 -1.08
C PRO A 176 -5.85 -17.02 -2.60
N ALA A 177 -4.95 -16.15 -3.06
CA ALA A 177 -4.67 -16.02 -4.48
C ALA A 177 -4.32 -17.41 -5.02
N LYS A 178 -5.03 -17.87 -6.04
CA LYS A 178 -4.66 -19.12 -6.72
C LYS A 178 -3.26 -18.90 -7.29
N GLU A 179 -2.28 -19.61 -6.76
CA GLU A 179 -0.95 -19.69 -7.36
C GLU A 179 -1.11 -20.14 -8.80
N LYS A 180 -0.57 -19.37 -9.74
CA LYS A 180 -0.47 -19.73 -11.16
C LYS A 180 0.91 -20.25 -11.43
#